data_7193a079bcb2b53cbf3846d46252fa2a
#
_entry.id   7193a079bcb2b53cbf3846d46252fa2a
#
_cell.length_a   1.000
_cell.length_b   1.000
_cell.length_c   1.000
_cell.angle_alpha   90.00
_cell.angle_beta   90.00
_cell.angle_gamma   90.00
#
_symmetry.space_group_name_H-M   'P 1'
#
loop_
_entity.id
_entity.type
_entity.pdbx_description
1 polymer ?
#
loop_
_entity_poly.entity_id
_entity_poly.type
_entity_poly.pdbx_seq_one_letter_code
_entity_poly.pdbx_strand_id
1 'polypeptide(L)'
;MGLKWSKESQVVRLLSYNVEWGFLNLPPDIHGDSCGHPIPNTDIAQQTHLKLIAKNIGFAKPDICFLQEMGSLDAVKYIAAQLDDMFGLVYSCYYSNGEDKGNQGVGLLVENSLLPYSKVINIPNFKLNRALGLTLSMGSIEYKIVGVHLKSLYDRKIKKDEAEQESQIQAVLDWVGDPEKAILCGDFNNIPTSDPIKKVTDASYTGIIDSDKYVPNIIANTYTEFHGKNGKESGSKIDYIFKTDDVELVSSHIIDIQREASKQDPTLRGETSDHLPVLGIFKLN
;
A
#
# COMPACT_ATOMS: atom_id res chain seq x y z
N MET A 1 17.91 -9.33 21.40
CA MET A 1 18.91 -10.09 20.61
C MET A 1 18.63 -9.77 19.16
N GLY A 2 19.49 -8.92 18.54
CA GLY A 2 19.32 -8.59 17.12
C GLY A 2 19.64 -9.80 16.27
N LEU A 3 18.69 -10.20 15.43
CA LEU A 3 18.93 -11.16 14.36
C LEU A 3 20.05 -10.59 13.48
N LYS A 4 21.22 -11.27 13.48
CA LYS A 4 22.29 -10.96 12.54
C LYS A 4 21.77 -11.36 11.17
N TRP A 5 21.59 -10.40 10.29
CA TRP A 5 21.33 -10.60 8.88
C TRP A 5 22.52 -11.43 8.32
N SER A 6 22.30 -12.72 8.13
CA SER A 6 23.29 -13.60 7.55
C SER A 6 23.21 -13.52 6.01
N LYS A 7 24.27 -13.95 5.31
CA LYS A 7 24.32 -14.01 3.85
C LYS A 7 23.35 -15.06 3.23
N GLU A 8 22.55 -15.71 4.06
CA GLU A 8 21.54 -16.67 3.63
C GLU A 8 20.25 -15.94 3.20
N SER A 9 19.52 -16.51 2.28
CA SER A 9 18.26 -16.00 1.75
C SER A 9 17.31 -15.57 2.87
N GLN A 10 16.71 -14.38 2.74
CA GLN A 10 15.84 -13.82 3.77
C GLN A 10 14.41 -13.71 3.28
N VAL A 11 13.49 -14.02 4.16
CA VAL A 11 12.07 -13.84 3.90
C VAL A 11 11.67 -12.43 4.33
N VAL A 12 11.15 -11.64 3.40
CA VAL A 12 10.66 -10.27 3.61
C VAL A 12 9.15 -10.23 3.37
N ARG A 13 8.44 -9.64 4.31
CA ARG A 13 6.99 -9.45 4.30
C ARG A 13 6.70 -8.01 3.90
N LEU A 14 6.14 -7.83 2.70
CA LEU A 14 5.75 -6.53 2.15
C LEU A 14 4.24 -6.38 2.21
N LEU A 15 3.75 -5.34 2.88
CA LEU A 15 2.35 -4.97 2.93
C LEU A 15 2.11 -3.70 2.11
N SER A 16 1.04 -3.69 1.33
CA SER A 16 0.46 -2.49 0.72
C SER A 16 -0.96 -2.30 1.23
N TYR A 17 -1.29 -1.10 1.69
CA TYR A 17 -2.58 -0.81 2.26
C TYR A 17 -3.02 0.63 1.99
N ASN A 18 -4.06 0.84 1.18
CA ASN A 18 -4.77 2.11 1.14
C ASN A 18 -5.62 2.21 2.41
N VAL A 19 -5.33 3.21 3.23
CA VAL A 19 -5.91 3.34 4.58
C VAL A 19 -7.13 4.24 4.63
N GLU A 20 -7.57 4.77 3.50
CA GLU A 20 -8.70 5.69 3.39
C GLU A 20 -8.65 6.80 4.45
N TRP A 21 -8.15 7.99 4.08
CA TRP A 21 -8.07 9.15 4.98
C TRP A 21 -7.19 8.98 6.23
N GLY A 22 -5.96 8.50 6.07
CA GLY A 22 -4.96 8.38 7.14
C GLY A 22 -4.46 9.73 7.66
N PHE A 23 -5.33 10.53 8.24
CA PHE A 23 -5.05 11.89 8.73
C PHE A 23 -4.84 11.94 10.23
N LEU A 24 -4.00 12.89 10.64
CA LEU A 24 -3.91 13.41 12.00
C LEU A 24 -3.88 14.93 11.90
N ASN A 25 -4.73 15.64 12.67
CA ASN A 25 -4.92 17.10 12.55
C ASN A 25 -5.39 17.52 11.15
N LEU A 26 -6.51 16.94 10.69
CA LEU A 26 -7.08 17.23 9.38
C LEU A 26 -7.33 18.74 9.21
N PRO A 27 -6.89 19.36 8.09
CA PRO A 27 -7.22 20.74 7.79
C PRO A 27 -8.73 20.95 7.77
N PRO A 28 -9.24 22.07 8.32
CA PRO A 28 -10.68 22.31 8.51
C PRO A 28 -11.47 22.51 7.19
N ASP A 29 -10.80 22.71 6.09
CA ASP A 29 -11.35 22.89 4.74
C ASP A 29 -11.48 21.59 3.95
N ILE A 30 -11.02 20.46 4.49
CA ILE A 30 -11.23 19.15 3.89
C ILE A 30 -12.57 18.60 4.39
N HIS A 31 -13.57 18.65 3.54
CA HIS A 31 -14.91 18.14 3.78
C HIS A 31 -15.13 16.92 2.91
N GLY A 32 -15.35 15.76 3.51
CA GLY A 32 -15.84 14.52 2.92
C GLY A 32 -15.50 14.27 1.45
N ASP A 33 -15.34 13.03 1.09
CA ASP A 33 -15.19 12.75 -0.32
C ASP A 33 -16.53 12.79 -1.06
N SER A 34 -16.48 12.79 -2.38
CA SER A 34 -17.66 12.74 -3.25
C SER A 34 -18.37 11.37 -3.18
N CYS A 35 -17.77 10.36 -2.52
CA CYS A 35 -18.30 9.00 -2.35
C CYS A 35 -19.21 8.89 -1.13
N GLY A 36 -19.19 9.88 -0.23
CA GLY A 36 -20.04 9.92 0.95
C GLY A 36 -19.51 9.11 2.13
N HIS A 37 -18.23 8.72 2.09
CA HIS A 37 -17.56 8.13 3.22
C HIS A 37 -17.23 9.21 4.26
N PRO A 38 -17.55 9.01 5.54
CA PRO A 38 -17.30 10.01 6.56
C PRO A 38 -15.79 10.09 6.85
N ILE A 39 -15.17 11.21 6.51
CA ILE A 39 -13.82 11.49 6.98
C ILE A 39 -13.83 11.60 8.51
N PRO A 40 -12.90 10.99 9.23
CA PRO A 40 -12.72 11.22 10.65
C PRO A 40 -12.44 12.71 10.91
N ASN A 41 -13.42 13.45 11.39
CA ASN A 41 -13.38 14.93 11.47
C ASN A 41 -13.04 15.45 12.86
N THR A 42 -12.75 14.59 13.82
CA THR A 42 -12.30 14.96 15.16
C THR A 42 -10.99 14.26 15.48
N ASP A 43 -10.14 14.84 16.32
CA ASP A 43 -8.87 14.26 16.74
C ASP A 43 -9.05 12.83 17.32
N ILE A 44 -10.10 12.62 18.10
CA ILE A 44 -10.39 11.30 18.67
C ILE A 44 -10.76 10.30 17.57
N ALA A 45 -11.57 10.68 16.60
CA ALA A 45 -11.96 9.82 15.49
C ALA A 45 -10.74 9.47 14.62
N GLN A 46 -9.88 10.46 14.34
CA GLN A 46 -8.64 10.28 13.56
C GLN A 46 -7.67 9.33 14.28
N GLN A 47 -7.43 9.54 15.57
CA GLN A 47 -6.59 8.65 16.36
C GLN A 47 -7.16 7.23 16.46
N THR A 48 -8.48 7.10 16.61
CA THR A 48 -9.16 5.80 16.63
C THR A 48 -8.99 5.07 15.31
N HIS A 49 -9.20 5.77 14.19
CA HIS A 49 -9.00 5.25 12.84
C HIS A 49 -7.56 4.77 12.62
N LEU A 50 -6.55 5.60 12.92
CA LEU A 50 -5.14 5.24 12.79
C LEU A 50 -4.75 4.06 13.71
N LYS A 51 -5.35 3.96 14.90
CA LYS A 51 -5.15 2.82 15.81
C LYS A 51 -5.70 1.51 15.25
N LEU A 52 -6.86 1.54 14.59
CA LEU A 52 -7.44 0.37 13.91
C LEU A 52 -6.58 -0.05 12.72
N ILE A 53 -6.07 0.90 11.93
CA ILE A 53 -5.11 0.63 10.86
C ILE A 53 -3.86 -0.04 11.43
N ALA A 54 -3.27 0.50 12.51
CA ALA A 54 -2.11 -0.10 13.16
C ALA A 54 -2.39 -1.54 13.62
N LYS A 55 -3.60 -1.80 14.14
CA LYS A 55 -4.00 -3.16 14.53
C LYS A 55 -4.02 -4.12 13.33
N ASN A 56 -4.55 -3.70 12.18
CA ASN A 56 -4.57 -4.50 10.97
C ASN A 56 -3.14 -4.80 10.47
N ILE A 57 -2.27 -3.80 10.47
CA ILE A 57 -0.86 -3.96 10.11
C ILE A 57 -0.14 -4.91 11.09
N GLY A 58 -0.40 -4.76 12.40
CA GLY A 58 0.22 -5.58 13.44
C GLY A 58 -0.09 -7.07 13.32
N PHE A 59 -1.27 -7.45 12.82
CA PHE A 59 -1.58 -8.85 12.52
C PHE A 59 -0.78 -9.39 11.34
N ALA A 60 -0.53 -8.56 10.32
CA ALA A 60 0.28 -8.95 9.17
C ALA A 60 1.78 -9.04 9.49
N LYS A 61 2.25 -8.29 10.50
CA LYS A 61 3.67 -8.19 10.90
C LYS A 61 4.60 -8.00 9.69
N PRO A 62 4.39 -6.95 8.86
CA PRO A 62 5.24 -6.73 7.72
C PRO A 62 6.61 -6.22 8.14
N ASP A 63 7.65 -6.52 7.34
CA ASP A 63 8.97 -5.89 7.47
C ASP A 63 9.00 -4.54 6.76
N ILE A 64 8.19 -4.41 5.70
CA ILE A 64 8.00 -3.20 4.89
C ILE A 64 6.51 -2.98 4.69
N CYS A 65 6.00 -1.76 4.94
CA CYS A 65 4.60 -1.45 4.76
C CYS A 65 4.43 -0.10 4.05
N PHE A 66 3.84 -0.11 2.86
CA PHE A 66 3.41 1.08 2.15
C PHE A 66 1.95 1.38 2.44
N LEU A 67 1.68 2.64 2.80
CA LEU A 67 0.36 3.14 3.21
C LEU A 67 -0.06 4.25 2.23
N GLN A 68 -1.11 4.04 1.46
CA GLN A 68 -1.68 5.06 0.59
C GLN A 68 -2.67 5.91 1.38
N GLU A 69 -2.94 7.12 0.90
CA GLU A 69 -3.84 8.13 1.51
C GLU A 69 -3.42 8.62 2.89
N MET A 70 -2.13 8.62 3.18
CA MET A 70 -1.61 9.23 4.39
C MET A 70 -1.60 10.76 4.27
N GLY A 71 -2.06 11.47 5.31
CA GLY A 71 -2.13 12.92 5.32
C GLY A 71 -0.85 13.62 5.80
N SER A 72 0.03 12.92 6.52
CA SER A 72 1.27 13.51 7.05
C SER A 72 2.25 12.46 7.57
N LEU A 73 3.51 12.88 7.73
CA LEU A 73 4.52 12.07 8.44
C LEU A 73 4.12 11.78 9.89
N ASP A 74 3.44 12.72 10.55
CA ASP A 74 3.03 12.52 11.95
C ASP A 74 1.93 11.47 12.07
N ALA A 75 1.03 11.35 11.09
CA ALA A 75 0.07 10.24 11.02
C ALA A 75 0.78 8.88 10.85
N VAL A 76 1.80 8.80 9.98
CA VAL A 76 2.63 7.58 9.83
C VAL A 76 3.35 7.24 11.13
N LYS A 77 3.94 8.22 11.82
CA LYS A 77 4.60 8.03 13.13
C LYS A 77 3.60 7.58 14.21
N TYR A 78 2.37 8.10 14.18
CA TYR A 78 1.34 7.67 15.12
C TYR A 78 1.01 6.19 14.95
N ILE A 79 0.84 5.71 13.70
CA ILE A 79 0.65 4.28 13.40
C ILE A 79 1.84 3.47 13.92
N ALA A 80 3.09 3.90 13.67
CA ALA A 80 4.29 3.20 14.15
C ALA A 80 4.35 3.12 15.69
N ALA A 81 3.98 4.19 16.39
CA ALA A 81 3.91 4.19 17.85
C ALA A 81 2.85 3.21 18.40
N GLN A 82 1.70 3.11 17.71
CA GLN A 82 0.67 2.12 18.07
C GLN A 82 1.13 0.67 17.79
N LEU A 83 1.93 0.45 16.73
CA LEU A 83 2.51 -0.86 16.42
C LEU A 83 3.53 -1.29 17.47
N ASP A 84 4.37 -0.38 17.95
CA ASP A 84 5.31 -0.65 19.04
C ASP A 84 4.56 -0.96 20.33
N ASP A 85 3.60 -0.12 20.72
CA ASP A 85 2.81 -0.28 21.96
C ASP A 85 2.00 -1.59 21.99
N MET A 86 1.31 -1.93 20.90
CA MET A 86 0.42 -3.10 20.86
C MET A 86 1.13 -4.42 20.53
N PHE A 87 2.21 -4.39 19.75
CA PHE A 87 2.80 -5.59 19.16
C PHE A 87 4.32 -5.68 19.35
N GLY A 88 4.98 -4.65 19.90
CA GLY A 88 6.44 -4.57 20.00
C GLY A 88 7.15 -4.48 18.65
N LEU A 89 6.47 -3.97 17.63
CA LEU A 89 7.00 -3.81 16.27
C LEU A 89 7.52 -2.39 16.08
N VAL A 90 8.82 -2.25 15.87
CA VAL A 90 9.51 -0.95 15.83
C VAL A 90 9.90 -0.61 14.40
N TYR A 91 9.36 0.51 13.89
CA TYR A 91 9.55 0.96 12.51
C TYR A 91 10.16 2.34 12.43
N SER A 92 10.93 2.56 11.37
CA SER A 92 11.24 3.90 10.87
C SER A 92 10.20 4.35 9.86
N CYS A 93 9.87 5.65 9.91
CA CYS A 93 8.74 6.24 9.22
C CYS A 93 9.20 7.20 8.13
N TYR A 94 8.58 7.10 6.95
CA TYR A 94 8.81 8.00 5.82
C TYR A 94 7.46 8.42 5.22
N TYR A 95 7.46 9.54 4.51
CA TYR A 95 6.26 10.10 3.90
C TYR A 95 6.62 10.86 2.63
N SER A 96 5.87 10.67 1.55
CA SER A 96 6.17 11.26 0.24
C SER A 96 5.80 12.73 0.09
N ASN A 97 5.07 13.30 1.06
CA ASN A 97 4.60 14.67 1.04
C ASN A 97 3.70 15.00 -0.16
N GLY A 98 2.53 14.36 -0.21
CA GLY A 98 1.54 14.54 -1.28
C GLY A 98 1.20 16.02 -1.54
N GLU A 99 1.01 16.36 -2.81
CA GLU A 99 0.79 17.75 -3.29
C GLU A 99 -0.65 18.00 -3.77
N ASP A 100 -1.56 17.09 -3.55
CA ASP A 100 -2.96 17.32 -3.88
C ASP A 100 -3.70 18.17 -2.83
N LYS A 101 -4.97 18.48 -3.10
CA LYS A 101 -5.79 19.27 -2.18
C LYS A 101 -5.98 18.63 -0.82
N GLY A 102 -5.84 17.31 -0.72
CA GLY A 102 -5.94 16.54 0.51
C GLY A 102 -4.60 16.28 1.16
N ASN A 103 -3.47 16.73 0.57
CA ASN A 103 -2.11 16.36 0.98
C ASN A 103 -1.93 14.83 1.14
N GLN A 104 -2.72 14.06 0.39
CA GLN A 104 -2.65 12.61 0.45
C GLN A 104 -1.36 12.11 -0.20
N GLY A 105 -0.46 11.59 0.60
CA GLY A 105 0.80 10.99 0.16
C GLY A 105 0.85 9.49 0.44
N VAL A 106 2.00 8.91 0.17
CA VAL A 106 2.35 7.54 0.54
C VAL A 106 3.21 7.58 1.79
N GLY A 107 2.78 6.87 2.83
CA GLY A 107 3.57 6.55 4.00
C GLY A 107 4.36 5.26 3.78
N LEU A 108 5.51 5.15 4.44
CA LEU A 108 6.30 3.92 4.43
C LEU A 108 6.82 3.65 5.84
N LEU A 109 6.58 2.43 6.30
CA LEU A 109 7.16 1.86 7.51
C LEU A 109 8.21 0.81 7.10
N VAL A 110 9.42 0.97 7.64
CA VAL A 110 10.52 0.01 7.44
C VAL A 110 10.94 -0.52 8.81
N GLU A 111 10.89 -1.82 9.01
CA GLU A 111 11.31 -2.45 10.27
C GLU A 111 12.79 -2.12 10.54
N ASN A 112 13.11 -1.78 11.79
CA ASN A 112 14.40 -1.17 12.13
C ASN A 112 15.61 -2.07 11.83
N SER A 113 15.47 -3.38 11.79
CA SER A 113 16.56 -4.29 11.41
C SER A 113 16.97 -4.15 9.94
N LEU A 114 16.06 -3.66 9.07
CA LEU A 114 16.33 -3.42 7.65
C LEU A 114 17.05 -2.09 7.38
N LEU A 115 17.03 -1.14 8.32
CA LEU A 115 17.57 0.22 8.10
C LEU A 115 19.00 0.27 7.61
N PRO A 116 19.94 -0.54 8.15
CA PRO A 116 21.33 -0.51 7.69
C PRO A 116 21.50 -0.86 6.21
N TYR A 117 20.48 -1.49 5.62
CA TYR A 117 20.48 -1.99 4.24
C TYR A 117 19.53 -1.18 3.35
N SER A 118 18.84 -0.19 3.90
CA SER A 118 17.73 0.51 3.26
C SER A 118 18.10 1.95 2.90
N LYS A 119 17.64 2.39 1.71
CA LYS A 119 17.66 3.80 1.31
C LYS A 119 16.29 4.17 0.74
N VAL A 120 15.65 5.17 1.33
CA VAL A 120 14.33 5.66 0.91
C VAL A 120 14.46 6.96 0.14
N ILE A 121 13.70 7.09 -0.94
CA ILE A 121 13.63 8.31 -1.75
C ILE A 121 12.19 8.60 -2.20
N ASN A 122 11.88 9.85 -2.51
CA ASN A 122 10.74 10.19 -3.35
C ASN A 122 11.06 9.84 -4.80
N ILE A 123 10.09 9.25 -5.53
CA ILE A 123 10.28 8.92 -6.96
C ILE A 123 10.34 10.22 -7.76
N PRO A 124 11.44 10.48 -8.49
CA PRO A 124 11.56 11.69 -9.30
C PRO A 124 10.48 11.78 -10.37
N ASN A 125 9.98 12.97 -10.66
CA ASN A 125 8.97 13.25 -11.67
C ASN A 125 7.62 12.53 -11.49
N PHE A 126 7.38 11.88 -10.37
CA PHE A 126 6.09 11.30 -10.05
C PHE A 126 5.12 12.41 -9.62
N LYS A 127 4.10 12.65 -10.43
CA LYS A 127 3.13 13.72 -10.17
C LYS A 127 2.41 13.52 -8.84
N LEU A 128 2.13 14.64 -8.16
CA LEU A 128 1.46 14.71 -6.86
C LEU A 128 2.24 14.11 -5.70
N ASN A 129 3.52 13.74 -5.89
CA ASN A 129 4.37 13.14 -4.85
C ASN A 129 3.72 11.96 -4.12
N ARG A 130 3.01 11.10 -4.84
CA ARG A 130 2.30 9.94 -4.29
C ARG A 130 3.04 8.62 -4.54
N ALA A 131 4.38 8.65 -4.46
CA ALA A 131 5.20 7.44 -4.54
C ALA A 131 6.47 7.55 -3.71
N LEU A 132 6.85 6.43 -3.08
CA LEU A 132 8.11 6.25 -2.39
C LEU A 132 8.85 5.06 -2.95
N GLY A 133 10.14 5.22 -3.18
CA GLY A 133 11.08 4.15 -3.53
C GLY A 133 11.92 3.75 -2.34
N LEU A 134 12.09 2.45 -2.16
CA LEU A 134 12.99 1.82 -1.21
C LEU A 134 14.00 0.99 -1.99
N THR A 135 15.28 1.31 -1.86
CA THR A 135 16.36 0.42 -2.25
C THR A 135 16.76 -0.42 -1.05
N LEU A 136 16.75 -1.74 -1.20
CA LEU A 136 17.15 -2.69 -0.17
C LEU A 136 18.36 -3.50 -0.66
N SER A 137 19.51 -3.33 0.00
CA SER A 137 20.76 -4.00 -0.36
C SER A 137 20.93 -5.30 0.43
N MET A 138 20.94 -6.44 -0.27
CA MET A 138 21.14 -7.78 0.30
C MET A 138 22.45 -8.36 -0.25
N GLY A 139 23.52 -8.24 0.53
CA GLY A 139 24.85 -8.62 0.04
C GLY A 139 25.31 -7.75 -1.13
N SER A 140 25.49 -8.35 -2.31
CA SER A 140 25.83 -7.64 -3.57
C SER A 140 24.60 -7.34 -4.44
N ILE A 141 23.40 -7.73 -4.00
CA ILE A 141 22.17 -7.58 -4.76
C ILE A 141 21.37 -6.39 -4.22
N GLU A 142 20.87 -5.57 -5.12
CA GLU A 142 20.00 -4.46 -4.82
C GLU A 142 18.57 -4.74 -5.31
N TYR A 143 17.61 -4.63 -4.40
CA TYR A 143 16.19 -4.70 -4.69
C TYR A 143 15.59 -3.31 -4.72
N LYS A 144 14.83 -2.98 -5.75
CA LYS A 144 14.06 -1.74 -5.84
C LYS A 144 12.59 -2.02 -5.55
N ILE A 145 12.08 -1.44 -4.48
CA ILE A 145 10.69 -1.62 -4.04
C ILE A 145 10.00 -0.27 -4.09
N VAL A 146 8.86 -0.18 -4.77
CA VAL A 146 8.13 1.09 -4.94
C VAL A 146 6.70 0.93 -4.46
N GLY A 147 6.28 1.84 -3.58
CA GLY A 147 4.88 2.01 -3.22
C GLY A 147 4.30 3.22 -3.93
N VAL A 148 3.14 3.05 -4.57
CA VAL A 148 2.46 4.07 -5.36
C VAL A 148 1.01 4.27 -4.92
N HIS A 149 0.49 5.48 -5.18
CA HIS A 149 -0.94 5.75 -5.23
C HIS A 149 -1.21 6.53 -6.51
N LEU A 150 -1.69 5.85 -7.55
CA LEU A 150 -1.94 6.47 -8.85
C LEU A 150 -3.14 7.41 -8.81
N LYS A 151 -3.25 8.28 -9.81
CA LYS A 151 -4.39 9.16 -9.98
C LYS A 151 -5.69 8.37 -10.05
N SER A 152 -6.69 8.74 -9.23
CA SER A 152 -8.02 8.15 -9.26
C SER A 152 -8.76 8.52 -10.55
N LEU A 153 -9.54 7.57 -11.12
CA LEU A 153 -10.36 7.75 -12.32
C LEU A 153 -11.74 8.38 -12.05
N TYR A 154 -11.96 8.90 -10.86
CA TYR A 154 -13.30 9.30 -10.38
C TYR A 154 -13.96 10.42 -11.18
N ASP A 155 -13.22 11.27 -11.88
CA ASP A 155 -13.67 12.55 -12.46
C ASP A 155 -14.22 12.48 -13.90
N ARG A 156 -14.82 11.40 -14.37
CA ARG A 156 -15.41 11.30 -15.73
C ARG A 156 -14.48 11.69 -16.91
N LYS A 157 -13.20 11.92 -16.65
CA LYS A 157 -12.17 12.26 -17.64
C LYS A 157 -11.23 11.08 -17.87
N ILE A 158 -11.77 9.88 -17.91
CA ILE A 158 -11.05 8.59 -17.91
C ILE A 158 -9.78 8.63 -18.76
N LYS A 159 -9.86 9.02 -20.04
CA LYS A 159 -8.68 9.05 -20.91
C LYS A 159 -7.56 10.00 -20.46
N LYS A 160 -7.91 11.14 -19.84
CA LYS A 160 -6.92 12.09 -19.32
C LYS A 160 -6.26 11.55 -18.07
N ASP A 161 -7.06 10.95 -17.20
CA ASP A 161 -6.58 10.40 -15.93
C ASP A 161 -5.74 9.15 -16.17
N GLU A 162 -6.10 8.29 -17.15
CA GLU A 162 -5.28 7.16 -17.59
C GLU A 162 -3.93 7.62 -18.16
N ALA A 163 -3.89 8.66 -18.99
CA ALA A 163 -2.63 9.23 -19.49
C ALA A 163 -1.75 9.78 -18.35
N GLU A 164 -2.36 10.31 -17.29
CA GLU A 164 -1.63 10.71 -16.09
C GLU A 164 -1.08 9.49 -15.33
N GLN A 165 -1.88 8.44 -15.16
CA GLN A 165 -1.44 7.17 -14.57
C GLN A 165 -0.28 6.55 -15.36
N GLU A 166 -0.36 6.53 -16.70
CA GLU A 166 0.74 6.05 -17.55
C GLU A 166 2.03 6.86 -17.37
N SER A 167 1.90 8.20 -17.20
CA SER A 167 3.04 9.07 -16.89
C SER A 167 3.62 8.78 -15.51
N GLN A 168 2.78 8.52 -14.50
CA GLN A 168 3.20 8.14 -13.16
C GLN A 168 3.92 6.78 -13.16
N ILE A 169 3.39 5.79 -13.89
CA ILE A 169 4.04 4.49 -14.08
C ILE A 169 5.38 4.66 -14.78
N GLN A 170 5.46 5.49 -15.84
CA GLN A 170 6.73 5.75 -16.52
C GLN A 170 7.79 6.31 -15.57
N ALA A 171 7.43 7.25 -14.71
CA ALA A 171 8.37 7.79 -13.70
C ALA A 171 8.90 6.70 -12.75
N VAL A 172 8.08 5.72 -12.38
CA VAL A 172 8.50 4.56 -11.60
C VAL A 172 9.47 3.69 -12.39
N LEU A 173 9.12 3.33 -13.64
CA LEU A 173 9.94 2.49 -14.49
C LEU A 173 11.30 3.15 -14.79
N ASP A 174 11.33 4.46 -15.04
CA ASP A 174 12.55 5.23 -15.24
C ASP A 174 13.46 5.21 -14.00
N TRP A 175 12.88 5.28 -12.79
CA TRP A 175 13.66 5.20 -11.57
C TRP A 175 14.18 3.78 -11.30
N VAL A 176 13.36 2.77 -11.55
CA VAL A 176 13.78 1.37 -11.42
C VAL A 176 14.89 1.06 -12.39
N GLY A 177 14.80 1.55 -13.65
CA GLY A 177 15.76 1.28 -14.70
C GLY A 177 15.62 -0.14 -15.25
N ASP A 178 16.74 -0.82 -15.47
CA ASP A 178 16.73 -2.23 -15.90
C ASP A 178 16.36 -3.12 -14.72
N PRO A 179 15.15 -3.71 -14.71
CA PRO A 179 14.58 -4.25 -13.48
C PRO A 179 14.93 -5.72 -13.28
N GLU A 180 16.17 -6.03 -12.90
CA GLU A 180 16.47 -7.41 -12.52
C GLU A 180 15.75 -7.83 -11.23
N LYS A 181 15.63 -6.92 -10.25
CA LYS A 181 15.02 -7.24 -8.93
C LYS A 181 14.16 -6.09 -8.43
N ALA A 182 12.92 -6.05 -8.90
CA ALA A 182 12.01 -4.99 -8.50
C ALA A 182 10.64 -5.50 -8.06
N ILE A 183 10.03 -4.76 -7.12
CA ILE A 183 8.66 -4.96 -6.64
C ILE A 183 7.94 -3.62 -6.68
N LEU A 184 6.78 -3.58 -7.33
CA LEU A 184 5.88 -2.42 -7.33
C LEU A 184 4.63 -2.78 -6.57
N CYS A 185 4.17 -1.93 -5.66
CA CYS A 185 2.94 -2.17 -4.91
C CYS A 185 2.15 -0.87 -4.72
N GLY A 186 0.87 -0.99 -4.43
CA GLY A 186 0.04 0.16 -4.11
C GLY A 186 -1.37 0.08 -4.67
N ASP A 187 -2.06 1.20 -4.52
CA ASP A 187 -3.31 1.47 -5.18
C ASP A 187 -3.03 2.06 -6.58
N PHE A 188 -3.31 1.28 -7.61
CA PHE A 188 -3.14 1.67 -9.00
C PHE A 188 -4.39 2.33 -9.58
N ASN A 189 -5.48 2.39 -8.81
CA ASN A 189 -6.74 3.02 -9.20
C ASN A 189 -7.25 2.59 -10.59
N ASN A 190 -6.92 1.36 -11.02
CA ASN A 190 -7.34 0.85 -12.32
C ASN A 190 -7.41 -0.69 -12.34
N ILE A 191 -8.23 -1.22 -13.23
CA ILE A 191 -8.49 -2.66 -13.37
C ILE A 191 -7.40 -3.37 -14.20
N PRO A 192 -7.26 -4.71 -14.09
CA PRO A 192 -6.18 -5.47 -14.75
C PRO A 192 -6.11 -5.33 -16.28
N THR A 193 -7.23 -5.02 -16.93
CA THR A 193 -7.32 -4.93 -18.39
C THR A 193 -7.04 -3.54 -18.96
N SER A 194 -6.79 -2.55 -18.10
CA SER A 194 -6.53 -1.15 -18.49
C SER A 194 -5.14 -0.96 -19.10
N ASP A 195 -4.98 0.07 -19.90
CA ASP A 195 -3.70 0.37 -20.55
C ASP A 195 -2.60 0.75 -19.53
N PRO A 196 -2.88 1.51 -18.45
CA PRO A 196 -1.89 1.72 -17.39
C PRO A 196 -1.35 0.43 -16.75
N ILE A 197 -2.23 -0.54 -16.46
CA ILE A 197 -1.81 -1.83 -15.90
C ILE A 197 -1.05 -2.67 -16.93
N LYS A 198 -1.49 -2.70 -18.19
CA LYS A 198 -0.74 -3.35 -19.28
C LYS A 198 0.67 -2.79 -19.40
N LYS A 199 0.85 -1.48 -19.26
CA LYS A 199 2.18 -0.85 -19.30
C LYS A 199 3.14 -1.43 -18.26
N VAL A 200 2.64 -1.77 -17.06
CA VAL A 200 3.45 -2.45 -16.03
C VAL A 200 3.79 -3.87 -16.47
N THR A 201 2.83 -4.64 -16.96
CA THR A 201 3.05 -6.03 -17.38
C THR A 201 3.92 -6.13 -18.61
N ASP A 202 3.81 -5.19 -19.57
CA ASP A 202 4.64 -5.12 -20.78
C ASP A 202 6.10 -4.77 -20.43
N ALA A 203 6.35 -4.14 -19.28
CA ALA A 203 7.68 -3.87 -18.74
C ALA A 203 8.27 -5.06 -17.93
N SER A 204 7.80 -6.29 -18.19
CA SER A 204 8.29 -7.54 -17.57
C SER A 204 7.96 -7.70 -16.08
N TYR A 205 6.88 -7.10 -15.61
CA TYR A 205 6.37 -7.33 -14.27
C TYR A 205 5.20 -8.30 -14.28
N THR A 206 5.22 -9.24 -13.35
CA THR A 206 4.12 -10.19 -13.12
C THR A 206 3.34 -9.79 -11.87
N GLY A 207 2.02 -9.63 -12.00
CA GLY A 207 1.12 -9.38 -10.88
C GLY A 207 0.97 -10.62 -10.00
N ILE A 208 1.27 -10.50 -8.70
CA ILE A 208 1.24 -11.65 -7.78
C ILE A 208 -0.13 -11.94 -7.17
N ILE A 209 -1.05 -10.98 -7.24
CA ILE A 209 -2.41 -11.15 -6.71
C ILE A 209 -3.37 -11.71 -7.76
N ASP A 210 -2.89 -11.93 -8.96
CA ASP A 210 -3.71 -12.40 -10.06
C ASP A 210 -3.91 -13.91 -10.08
N SER A 211 -3.26 -14.63 -9.21
CA SER A 211 -3.41 -16.06 -9.25
C SER A 211 -4.54 -16.51 -8.31
N ASP A 212 -5.67 -16.87 -8.89
CA ASP A 212 -6.66 -17.79 -8.30
C ASP A 212 -6.00 -19.07 -7.72
N LYS A 213 -4.69 -19.24 -7.95
CA LYS A 213 -3.88 -20.36 -7.49
C LYS A 213 -3.51 -20.29 -6.01
N TYR A 214 -3.53 -19.12 -5.38
CA TYR A 214 -3.02 -18.96 -4.00
C TYR A 214 -4.06 -18.53 -2.98
N VAL A 215 -5.27 -18.20 -3.39
CA VAL A 215 -6.39 -17.93 -2.48
C VAL A 215 -7.31 -19.15 -2.46
N PRO A 216 -7.29 -19.94 -1.39
CA PRO A 216 -8.21 -21.10 -1.30
C PRO A 216 -9.64 -20.57 -1.33
N ASN A 217 -10.41 -20.92 -2.33
CA ASN A 217 -11.89 -21.00 -2.47
C ASN A 217 -12.81 -20.02 -1.71
N ILE A 218 -12.30 -19.09 -0.90
CA ILE A 218 -13.12 -18.22 -0.04
C ILE A 218 -13.37 -16.85 -0.67
N ILE A 219 -12.54 -16.44 -1.63
CA ILE A 219 -12.73 -15.17 -2.32
C ILE A 219 -12.73 -15.43 -3.83
N ALA A 220 -13.85 -15.90 -4.35
CA ALA A 220 -14.12 -15.90 -5.79
C ALA A 220 -14.07 -14.48 -6.40
N ASN A 221 -13.94 -13.48 -5.56
CA ASN A 221 -13.85 -12.07 -5.88
C ASN A 221 -12.64 -11.51 -5.14
N THR A 222 -11.50 -11.42 -5.81
CA THR A 222 -10.31 -10.73 -5.33
C THR A 222 -10.52 -9.21 -5.38
N TYR A 223 -11.53 -8.72 -4.67
CA TYR A 223 -11.73 -7.30 -4.53
C TYR A 223 -10.74 -6.76 -3.51
N THR A 224 -10.10 -5.67 -3.85
CA THR A 224 -9.23 -4.93 -2.94
C THR A 224 -9.88 -3.62 -2.48
N GLU A 225 -10.91 -3.16 -3.20
CA GLU A 225 -11.75 -2.01 -2.86
C GLU A 225 -13.21 -2.43 -2.80
N PHE A 226 -13.98 -1.88 -1.87
CA PHE A 226 -15.40 -2.17 -1.67
C PHE A 226 -16.27 -0.95 -1.90
N HIS A 227 -17.31 -1.10 -2.71
CA HIS A 227 -18.35 -0.09 -2.89
C HIS A 227 -19.68 -0.62 -2.35
N GLY A 228 -20.20 0.01 -1.30
CA GLY A 228 -21.49 -0.33 -0.71
C GLY A 228 -22.55 0.72 -1.00
N LYS A 229 -23.45 0.51 -1.98
CA LYS A 229 -24.69 1.28 -2.09
C LYS A 229 -25.88 0.33 -1.98
N ASN A 230 -26.83 0.66 -1.07
CA ASN A 230 -28.12 -0.04 -0.92
C ASN A 230 -28.01 -1.55 -0.63
N GLY A 231 -27.05 -1.97 0.21
CA GLY A 231 -26.91 -3.36 0.62
C GLY A 231 -26.38 -4.31 -0.48
N LYS A 232 -25.95 -3.80 -1.63
CA LYS A 232 -25.24 -4.56 -2.65
C LYS A 232 -23.76 -4.22 -2.56
N GLU A 233 -22.98 -5.18 -2.13
CA GLU A 233 -21.52 -5.08 -2.19
C GLU A 233 -21.08 -5.28 -3.65
N SER A 234 -20.34 -4.34 -4.17
CA SER A 234 -19.54 -4.47 -5.39
C SER A 234 -18.10 -4.15 -5.03
N GLY A 235 -17.14 -4.69 -5.75
CA GLY A 235 -15.75 -4.41 -5.47
C GLY A 235 -14.94 -4.35 -6.76
N SER A 236 -13.79 -3.69 -6.65
CA SER A 236 -12.80 -3.55 -7.72
C SER A 236 -11.49 -4.16 -7.27
N LYS A 237 -10.70 -4.68 -8.22
CA LYS A 237 -9.31 -5.07 -8.00
C LYS A 237 -8.44 -3.94 -8.55
N ILE A 238 -7.95 -3.09 -7.67
CA ILE A 238 -7.16 -1.91 -8.02
C ILE A 238 -5.89 -1.77 -7.21
N ASP A 239 -5.75 -2.56 -6.15
CA ASP A 239 -4.52 -2.69 -5.37
C ASP A 239 -3.72 -3.90 -5.86
N TYR A 240 -2.43 -3.68 -6.12
CA TYR A 240 -1.56 -4.70 -6.68
C TYR A 240 -0.22 -4.78 -5.95
N ILE A 241 0.40 -5.96 -6.06
CA ILE A 241 1.84 -6.12 -5.96
C ILE A 241 2.30 -6.77 -7.28
N PHE A 242 3.26 -6.16 -7.94
CA PHE A 242 3.94 -6.66 -9.12
C PHE A 242 5.39 -6.96 -8.77
N LYS A 243 5.97 -7.96 -9.39
CA LYS A 243 7.38 -8.31 -9.24
C LYS A 243 8.01 -8.63 -10.59
N THR A 244 9.32 -8.46 -10.70
CA THR A 244 10.11 -9.05 -11.79
C THR A 244 10.31 -10.55 -11.56
N ASP A 245 10.62 -11.30 -12.64
CA ASP A 245 10.72 -12.76 -12.57
C ASP A 245 11.82 -13.25 -11.61
N ASP A 246 12.90 -12.48 -11.47
CA ASP A 246 14.03 -12.81 -10.58
C ASP A 246 13.75 -12.61 -9.08
N VAL A 247 12.59 -12.07 -8.72
CA VAL A 247 12.14 -11.99 -7.32
C VAL A 247 11.34 -13.24 -6.97
N GLU A 248 11.82 -14.03 -6.02
CA GLU A 248 11.14 -15.26 -5.58
C GLU A 248 9.94 -14.91 -4.67
N LEU A 249 8.72 -15.24 -5.12
CA LEU A 249 7.51 -15.13 -4.31
C LEU A 249 7.29 -16.43 -3.53
N VAL A 250 7.17 -16.32 -2.21
CA VAL A 250 6.79 -17.43 -1.32
C VAL A 250 5.29 -17.58 -1.25
N SER A 251 4.58 -16.48 -0.98
CA SER A 251 3.11 -16.44 -0.96
C SER A 251 2.58 -15.02 -1.04
N SER A 252 1.29 -14.87 -1.39
CA SER A 252 0.57 -13.59 -1.35
C SER A 252 -0.82 -13.78 -0.74
N HIS A 253 -1.31 -12.74 -0.03
CA HIS A 253 -2.59 -12.78 0.67
C HIS A 253 -3.27 -11.43 0.63
N ILE A 254 -4.59 -11.42 0.45
CA ILE A 254 -5.43 -10.28 0.84
C ILE A 254 -5.84 -10.50 2.28
N ILE A 255 -5.62 -9.50 3.13
CA ILE A 255 -5.86 -9.62 4.57
C ILE A 255 -7.23 -9.04 4.88
N ASP A 256 -8.22 -9.91 5.06
CA ASP A 256 -9.61 -9.54 5.36
C ASP A 256 -9.89 -9.61 6.88
N ILE A 257 -9.11 -8.86 7.66
CA ILE A 257 -9.34 -8.79 9.12
C ILE A 257 -10.66 -8.08 9.43
N GLN A 258 -11.03 -7.11 8.62
CA GLN A 258 -12.28 -6.36 8.80
C GLN A 258 -13.50 -7.27 8.66
N ARG A 259 -13.49 -8.17 7.68
CA ARG A 259 -14.57 -9.12 7.45
C ARG A 259 -14.69 -10.13 8.59
N GLU A 260 -13.58 -10.59 9.13
CA GLU A 260 -13.57 -11.47 10.29
C GLU A 260 -14.02 -10.73 11.57
N ALA A 261 -13.55 -9.49 11.77
CA ALA A 261 -14.02 -8.65 12.88
C ALA A 261 -15.49 -8.26 12.73
N SER A 262 -15.97 -7.94 11.53
CA SER A 262 -17.38 -7.56 11.28
C SER A 262 -18.36 -8.72 11.33
N LYS A 263 -17.90 -9.98 11.21
CA LYS A 263 -18.73 -11.15 11.53
C LYS A 263 -19.05 -11.22 13.01
N GLN A 264 -18.14 -10.73 13.86
CA GLN A 264 -18.30 -10.70 15.31
C GLN A 264 -18.98 -9.40 15.79
N ASP A 265 -18.71 -8.28 15.11
CA ASP A 265 -19.30 -6.96 15.38
C ASP A 265 -19.60 -6.22 14.07
N PRO A 266 -20.87 -6.17 13.64
CA PRO A 266 -21.27 -5.48 12.41
C PRO A 266 -20.98 -3.97 12.40
N THR A 267 -20.74 -3.35 13.56
CA THR A 267 -20.42 -1.91 13.65
C THR A 267 -18.99 -1.60 13.20
N LEU A 268 -18.12 -2.61 13.14
CA LEU A 268 -16.73 -2.45 12.68
C LEU A 268 -16.59 -2.52 11.15
N ARG A 269 -17.69 -2.71 10.43
CA ARG A 269 -17.72 -2.80 8.98
C ARG A 269 -17.52 -1.42 8.36
N GLY A 270 -16.41 -1.22 7.65
CA GLY A 270 -16.10 0.04 6.97
C GLY A 270 -15.47 1.13 7.84
N GLU A 271 -15.10 0.82 9.09
CA GLU A 271 -14.47 1.81 9.98
C GLU A 271 -12.97 1.98 9.78
N THR A 272 -12.31 1.10 9.01
CA THR A 272 -10.86 1.17 8.82
C THR A 272 -10.43 1.58 7.41
N SER A 273 -11.05 1.07 6.38
CA SER A 273 -10.84 1.45 4.98
C SER A 273 -11.83 0.72 4.08
N ASP A 274 -12.16 1.29 2.95
CA ASP A 274 -12.85 0.62 1.85
C ASP A 274 -11.91 -0.29 1.03
N HIS A 275 -10.61 -0.27 1.32
CA HIS A 275 -9.61 -1.17 0.77
C HIS A 275 -9.16 -2.26 1.75
N LEU A 276 -8.70 -3.39 1.21
CA LEU A 276 -8.07 -4.47 1.97
C LEU A 276 -6.55 -4.45 1.81
N PRO A 277 -5.80 -4.68 2.90
CA PRO A 277 -4.35 -4.82 2.82
C PRO A 277 -3.94 -6.01 1.97
N VAL A 278 -2.91 -5.80 1.15
CA VAL A 278 -2.30 -6.82 0.32
C VAL A 278 -0.91 -7.15 0.83
N LEU A 279 -0.68 -8.42 1.16
CA LEU A 279 0.59 -8.92 1.69
C LEU A 279 1.29 -9.81 0.64
N GLY A 280 2.54 -9.47 0.32
CA GLY A 280 3.46 -10.34 -0.40
C GLY A 280 4.57 -10.84 0.52
N ILE A 281 4.90 -12.11 0.46
CA ILE A 281 6.02 -12.72 1.19
C ILE A 281 7.05 -13.17 0.17
N PHE A 282 8.23 -12.56 0.22
CA PHE A 282 9.29 -12.76 -0.75
C PHE A 282 10.53 -13.39 -0.10
N LYS A 283 11.24 -14.19 -0.88
CA LYS A 283 12.58 -14.63 -0.52
C LYS A 283 13.57 -13.81 -1.32
N LEU A 284 14.37 -13.02 -0.60
CA LEU A 284 15.43 -12.21 -1.17
C LEU A 284 16.78 -12.90 -0.95
N ASN A 285 17.56 -13.06 -2.02
CA ASN A 285 18.81 -13.87 -2.02
C ASN A 285 20.03 -12.97 -2.15
#